data_6521a429e0c06f9cc03b2bdd6d63fb52
#
_entry.id   6521a429e0c06f9cc03b2bdd6d63fb52
#
_cell.length_a   1.000
_cell.length_b   1.000
_cell.length_c   1.000
_cell.angle_alpha   90.00
_cell.angle_beta   90.00
_cell.angle_gamma   90.00
#
_symmetry.space_group_name_H-M   'P 1'
#
loop_
_entity.id
_entity.type
_entity.pdbx_description
1 polymer ?
#
loop_
_entity_poly.entity_id
_entity_poly.type
_entity_poly.pdbx_seq_one_letter_code
_entity_poly.pdbx_strand_id
1 'polypeptide(L)'
;MNCKVIAIENQKGGTGKSTTALNLGIGLKMKGKKVLLIDADPQGCGCPVDTSAVGRSTDRAGRRDSLSISLGIKRPDELDVSLATLMSKVIDNKPFDDDYGIIHCNEGIDLMPCNVELSGIESYLFTVMSRECIMRTYVNQVEKNYDYILIDCTPSLGLLPINAFVAADSIIVPSQPRILSTKGLDLLLRTYSQVKRGINPDLKIDGILFTMVDARTVNDRSVIESMRETFGMKINVFDTFSKR
;
A
#
# COMPACT_ATOMS: atom_id res chain seq x y z
N MET A 1 -7.68 22.83 -1.03
CA MET A 1 -7.87 21.57 -1.80
C MET A 1 -7.87 20.47 -0.78
N ASN A 2 -8.78 19.52 -0.83
CA ASN A 2 -8.75 18.38 0.10
C ASN A 2 -7.72 17.37 -0.42
N CYS A 3 -6.83 16.88 0.46
CA CYS A 3 -5.94 15.76 0.17
C CYS A 3 -6.78 14.53 -0.21
N LYS A 4 -6.32 13.74 -1.16
CA LYS A 4 -6.93 12.43 -1.47
C LYS A 4 -6.05 11.31 -0.95
N VAL A 5 -6.61 10.49 -0.06
CA VAL A 5 -5.92 9.34 0.54
C VAL A 5 -6.36 8.06 -0.16
N ILE A 6 -5.40 7.31 -0.71
CA ILE A 6 -5.66 6.09 -1.49
C ILE A 6 -4.89 4.91 -0.88
N ALA A 7 -5.59 3.86 -0.47
CA ALA A 7 -4.99 2.60 -0.10
C ALA A 7 -4.78 1.71 -1.33
N ILE A 8 -3.62 1.08 -1.44
CA ILE A 8 -3.29 0.16 -2.52
C ILE A 8 -3.18 -1.22 -1.91
N GLU A 9 -4.20 -2.05 -2.15
CA GLU A 9 -4.35 -3.32 -1.43
C GLU A 9 -4.71 -4.48 -2.36
N ASN A 10 -4.09 -5.61 -2.13
CA ASN A 10 -4.53 -6.92 -2.59
C ASN A 10 -3.94 -7.97 -1.64
N GLN A 11 -4.78 -8.88 -1.17
CA GLN A 11 -4.40 -9.97 -0.26
C GLN A 11 -3.30 -10.88 -0.84
N LYS A 12 -3.20 -10.96 -2.16
CA LYS A 12 -2.18 -11.77 -2.83
C LYS A 12 -0.84 -11.02 -2.89
N GLY A 13 0.23 -11.67 -2.44
CA GLY A 13 1.59 -11.18 -2.63
C GLY A 13 2.00 -11.14 -4.09
N GLY A 14 2.88 -10.20 -4.45
CA GLY A 14 3.43 -10.09 -5.80
C GLY A 14 2.44 -9.60 -6.87
N THR A 15 1.38 -8.89 -6.49
CA THR A 15 0.42 -8.30 -7.43
C THR A 15 0.82 -6.92 -7.92
N GLY A 16 1.99 -6.42 -7.52
CA GLY A 16 2.48 -5.11 -7.95
C GLY A 16 1.92 -3.94 -7.12
N LYS A 17 1.56 -4.14 -5.86
CA LYS A 17 1.11 -3.06 -4.95
C LYS A 17 2.13 -1.94 -4.84
N SER A 18 3.33 -2.26 -4.35
CA SER A 18 4.43 -1.28 -4.16
C SER A 18 4.83 -0.62 -5.47
N THR A 19 4.88 -1.40 -6.57
CA THR A 19 5.12 -0.86 -7.91
C THR A 19 4.02 0.11 -8.34
N THR A 20 2.76 -0.18 -8.03
CA THR A 20 1.62 0.70 -8.34
C THR A 20 1.70 1.97 -7.50
N ALA A 21 1.97 1.87 -6.17
CA ALA A 21 2.13 3.01 -5.28
C ALA A 21 3.23 3.96 -5.79
N LEU A 22 4.40 3.41 -6.08
CA LEU A 22 5.55 4.16 -6.55
C LEU A 22 5.28 4.88 -7.87
N ASN A 23 4.81 4.15 -8.89
CA ASN A 23 4.57 4.73 -10.23
C ASN A 23 3.42 5.74 -10.21
N LEU A 24 2.35 5.50 -9.44
CA LEU A 24 1.27 6.46 -9.27
C LEU A 24 1.78 7.73 -8.57
N GLY A 25 2.58 7.58 -7.51
CA GLY A 25 3.19 8.71 -6.79
C GLY A 25 4.07 9.56 -7.69
N ILE A 26 4.98 8.92 -8.45
CA ILE A 26 5.84 9.63 -9.43
C ILE A 26 4.98 10.32 -10.51
N GLY A 27 3.98 9.63 -11.05
CA GLY A 27 3.08 10.19 -12.07
C GLY A 27 2.29 11.41 -11.56
N LEU A 28 1.84 11.40 -10.31
CA LEU A 28 1.20 12.54 -9.66
C LEU A 28 2.20 13.69 -9.44
N LYS A 29 3.42 13.39 -9.00
CA LYS A 29 4.48 14.38 -8.86
C LYS A 29 4.83 15.05 -10.18
N MET A 30 4.91 14.30 -11.27
CA MET A 30 5.13 14.86 -12.62
C MET A 30 4.01 15.82 -13.06
N LYS A 31 2.81 15.69 -12.46
CA LYS A 31 1.69 16.62 -12.62
C LYS A 31 1.70 17.77 -11.61
N GLY A 32 2.80 17.98 -10.89
CA GLY A 32 2.98 19.07 -9.93
C GLY A 32 2.27 18.87 -8.59
N LYS A 33 1.84 17.63 -8.26
CA LYS A 33 1.19 17.32 -7.00
C LYS A 33 2.19 17.05 -5.89
N LYS A 34 1.82 17.43 -4.66
CA LYS A 34 2.54 17.03 -3.44
C LYS A 34 2.06 15.66 -3.01
N VAL A 35 2.97 14.68 -2.92
CA VAL A 35 2.64 13.29 -2.67
C VAL A 35 3.42 12.75 -1.49
N LEU A 36 2.70 12.11 -0.55
CA LEU A 36 3.26 11.28 0.50
C LEU A 36 2.98 9.81 0.17
N LEU A 37 4.01 8.99 0.19
CA LEU A 37 3.89 7.53 0.18
C LEU A 37 4.03 7.01 1.61
N ILE A 38 3.16 6.10 2.03
CA ILE A 38 3.25 5.39 3.31
C ILE A 38 3.50 3.92 3.01
N ASP A 39 4.67 3.41 3.40
CA ASP A 39 4.99 1.99 3.32
C ASP A 39 4.41 1.29 4.55
N ALA A 40 3.37 0.48 4.36
CA ALA A 40 2.72 -0.28 5.41
C ALA A 40 2.90 -1.80 5.25
N ASP A 41 3.95 -2.24 4.51
CA ASP A 41 4.27 -3.66 4.35
C ASP A 41 5.58 -4.05 5.09
N PRO A 42 5.51 -4.59 6.31
CA PRO A 42 6.69 -5.00 7.06
C PRO A 42 7.44 -6.17 6.42
N GLN A 43 6.82 -6.91 5.51
CA GLN A 43 7.41 -8.13 4.96
C GLN A 43 8.55 -7.87 3.96
N GLY A 44 8.66 -6.67 3.44
CA GLY A 44 9.75 -6.25 2.54
C GLY A 44 11.00 -5.75 3.25
N CYS A 45 10.90 -5.44 4.53
CA CYS A 45 11.93 -4.70 5.26
C CYS A 45 13.03 -5.59 5.88
N GLY A 46 12.76 -6.85 6.20
CA GLY A 46 13.64 -7.72 7.01
C GLY A 46 14.71 -8.52 6.26
N CYS A 47 15.04 -8.23 5.01
CA CYS A 47 16.12 -8.94 4.31
C CYS A 47 17.39 -8.09 4.26
N PRO A 48 18.50 -8.48 4.91
CA PRO A 48 19.80 -7.86 4.70
C PRO A 48 20.13 -7.94 3.21
N VAL A 49 20.37 -6.79 2.58
CA VAL A 49 20.95 -6.77 1.24
C VAL A 49 22.40 -7.24 1.39
N ASP A 50 22.64 -8.54 1.18
CA ASP A 50 24.02 -9.04 1.08
C ASP A 50 24.66 -8.44 -0.18
N THR A 51 25.40 -7.35 0.02
CA THR A 51 26.14 -6.65 -1.03
C THR A 51 27.34 -7.47 -1.54
N SER A 52 27.67 -8.60 -0.93
CA SER A 52 28.78 -9.47 -1.37
C SER A 52 28.43 -10.35 -2.57
N ALA A 53 27.14 -10.45 -2.95
CA ALA A 53 26.67 -11.26 -4.07
C ALA A 53 26.52 -10.47 -5.39
N VAL A 54 27.37 -9.50 -5.65
CA VAL A 54 27.48 -8.87 -6.98
C VAL A 54 28.09 -9.90 -7.93
N GLY A 55 27.27 -10.67 -8.65
CA GLY A 55 27.75 -11.51 -9.72
C GLY A 55 27.06 -12.85 -9.98
N ARG A 56 26.01 -13.23 -9.24
CA ARG A 56 25.28 -14.48 -9.54
C ARG A 56 23.78 -14.24 -9.72
N SER A 57 23.34 -14.41 -10.95
CA SER A 57 21.97 -14.21 -11.47
C SER A 57 20.96 -15.28 -11.04
N THR A 58 20.98 -15.78 -9.81
CA THR A 58 20.12 -16.93 -9.42
C THR A 58 19.15 -16.67 -8.26
N ASP A 59 19.05 -15.46 -7.68
CA ASP A 59 18.16 -15.23 -6.55
C ASP A 59 17.11 -14.15 -6.80
N ARG A 60 16.28 -14.33 -7.83
CA ARG A 60 15.01 -13.57 -7.95
C ARG A 60 13.92 -14.05 -6.99
N ALA A 61 14.16 -15.08 -6.18
CA ALA A 61 13.15 -15.70 -5.32
C ALA A 61 13.11 -15.14 -3.89
N GLY A 62 14.01 -14.25 -3.47
CA GLY A 62 14.14 -13.78 -2.08
C GLY A 62 13.98 -12.29 -1.84
N ARG A 63 14.06 -11.43 -2.86
CA ARG A 63 13.84 -9.99 -2.69
C ARG A 63 12.36 -9.68 -2.82
N ARG A 64 11.72 -9.41 -1.72
CA ARG A 64 10.44 -8.68 -1.74
C ARG A 64 10.80 -7.20 -1.90
N ASP A 65 10.39 -6.62 -3.02
CA ASP A 65 10.60 -5.20 -3.30
C ASP A 65 9.66 -4.39 -2.37
N SER A 66 10.17 -3.95 -1.22
CA SER A 66 9.50 -2.96 -0.37
C SER A 66 9.50 -1.60 -1.07
N LEU A 67 8.47 -0.81 -0.85
CA LEU A 67 8.37 0.56 -1.33
C LEU A 67 9.57 1.38 -0.83
N SER A 68 9.95 1.25 0.45
CA SER A 68 11.09 1.92 1.07
C SER A 68 12.42 1.59 0.37
N ILE A 69 12.65 0.31 0.05
CA ILE A 69 13.85 -0.13 -0.68
C ILE A 69 13.86 0.42 -2.10
N SER A 70 12.71 0.41 -2.77
CA SER A 70 12.56 0.92 -4.15
C SER A 70 12.86 2.42 -4.26
N LEU A 71 12.67 3.17 -3.16
CA LEU A 71 12.99 4.59 -3.04
C LEU A 71 14.40 4.86 -2.46
N GLY A 72 15.26 3.83 -2.43
CA GLY A 72 16.68 3.99 -2.09
C GLY A 72 17.04 3.82 -0.61
N ILE A 73 16.08 3.46 0.26
CA ILE A 73 16.37 3.14 1.65
C ILE A 73 17.03 1.76 1.71
N LYS A 74 18.35 1.72 1.82
CA LYS A 74 19.13 0.47 1.75
C LYS A 74 18.90 -0.45 2.95
N ARG A 75 18.64 0.12 4.13
CA ARG A 75 18.50 -0.58 5.41
C ARG A 75 17.34 0.01 6.22
N PRO A 76 16.10 -0.34 5.88
CA PRO A 76 14.93 0.19 6.59
C PRO A 76 14.94 -0.13 8.09
N ASP A 77 15.52 -1.28 8.48
CA ASP A 77 15.57 -1.72 9.87
C ASP A 77 16.56 -0.95 10.76
N GLU A 78 17.46 -0.16 10.15
CA GLU A 78 18.38 0.72 10.87
C GLU A 78 17.82 2.15 11.06
N LEU A 79 16.58 2.41 10.59
CA LEU A 79 15.94 3.70 10.77
C LEU A 79 15.44 3.86 12.22
N ASP A 80 15.82 4.96 12.85
CA ASP A 80 15.36 5.33 14.19
C ASP A 80 13.85 5.66 14.21
N VAL A 81 13.32 6.12 13.06
CA VAL A 81 11.92 6.52 12.90
C VAL A 81 11.32 5.85 11.68
N SER A 82 10.17 5.22 11.89
CA SER A 82 9.39 4.52 10.88
C SER A 82 7.90 4.62 11.18
N LEU A 83 7.06 4.08 10.31
CA LEU A 83 5.62 3.97 10.56
C LEU A 83 5.33 3.25 11.89
N ALA A 84 6.16 2.28 12.30
CA ALA A 84 6.01 1.59 13.58
C ALA A 84 6.17 2.53 14.77
N THR A 85 7.26 3.32 14.79
CA THR A 85 7.52 4.29 15.87
C THR A 85 6.45 5.39 15.91
N LEU A 86 5.97 5.81 14.74
CA LEU A 86 4.88 6.77 14.63
C LEU A 86 3.58 6.22 15.20
N MET A 87 3.16 5.02 14.80
CA MET A 87 1.95 4.37 15.32
C MET A 87 2.02 4.19 16.83
N SER A 88 3.20 3.83 17.38
CA SER A 88 3.41 3.76 18.83
C SER A 88 3.16 5.11 19.51
N LYS A 89 3.65 6.22 18.93
CA LYS A 89 3.39 7.56 19.48
C LYS A 89 1.90 7.87 19.50
N VAL A 90 1.17 7.56 18.43
CA VAL A 90 -0.30 7.76 18.37
C VAL A 90 -0.99 6.92 19.45
N ILE A 91 -0.62 5.64 19.60
CA ILE A 91 -1.18 4.75 20.63
C ILE A 91 -0.94 5.31 22.03
N ASP A 92 0.28 5.77 22.30
CA ASP A 92 0.68 6.33 23.60
C ASP A 92 0.18 7.78 23.82
N ASN A 93 -0.55 8.35 22.86
CA ASN A 93 -0.99 9.73 22.85
C ASN A 93 0.17 10.75 23.04
N LYS A 94 1.35 10.43 22.46
CA LYS A 94 2.53 11.29 22.47
C LYS A 94 2.51 12.25 21.29
N PRO A 95 2.87 13.53 21.46
CA PRO A 95 2.92 14.48 20.36
C PRO A 95 4.06 14.12 19.38
N PHE A 96 3.87 14.50 18.13
CA PHE A 96 4.87 14.44 17.06
C PHE A 96 4.63 15.58 16.06
N ASP A 97 5.69 16.02 15.41
CA ASP A 97 5.62 17.04 14.37
C ASP A 97 5.13 16.45 13.05
N ASP A 98 4.60 17.30 12.16
CA ASP A 98 4.03 16.85 10.88
C ASP A 98 5.03 16.17 9.95
N ASP A 99 6.32 16.48 10.08
CA ASP A 99 7.44 15.92 9.33
C ASP A 99 8.14 14.75 10.03
N TYR A 100 7.64 14.35 11.21
CA TYR A 100 8.25 13.28 12.00
C TYR A 100 8.36 11.98 11.20
N GLY A 101 9.60 11.56 10.93
CA GLY A 101 9.92 10.33 10.20
C GLY A 101 9.70 10.40 8.68
N ILE A 102 9.33 11.56 8.13
CA ILE A 102 9.16 11.73 6.68
C ILE A 102 10.52 11.90 6.02
N ILE A 103 10.77 11.10 4.99
CA ILE A 103 11.98 11.15 4.17
C ILE A 103 11.64 11.81 2.83
N HIS A 104 12.35 12.88 2.48
CA HIS A 104 12.25 13.51 1.17
C HIS A 104 13.10 12.76 0.15
N CYS A 105 12.45 12.08 -0.79
CA CYS A 105 13.12 11.25 -1.79
C CYS A 105 13.61 12.09 -2.99
N ASN A 106 14.63 11.56 -3.70
CA ASN A 106 15.21 12.22 -4.87
C ASN A 106 14.19 12.42 -6.02
N GLU A 107 13.18 11.56 -6.08
CA GLU A 107 12.07 11.64 -7.03
C GLU A 107 11.14 12.83 -6.76
N GLY A 108 11.37 13.55 -5.64
CA GLY A 108 10.60 14.71 -5.20
C GLY A 108 9.23 14.35 -4.63
N ILE A 109 9.09 13.14 -4.15
CA ILE A 109 7.97 12.63 -3.34
C ILE A 109 8.45 12.38 -1.92
N ASP A 110 7.54 12.40 -0.97
CA ASP A 110 7.83 12.14 0.42
C ASP A 110 7.47 10.70 0.78
N LEU A 111 8.22 10.09 1.70
CA LEU A 111 8.04 8.72 2.16
C LEU A 111 7.96 8.66 3.68
N MET A 112 6.90 8.02 4.22
CA MET A 112 6.90 7.45 5.56
C MET A 112 7.38 5.99 5.43
N PRO A 113 8.59 5.67 5.87
CA PRO A 113 9.19 4.36 5.68
C PRO A 113 8.62 3.32 6.65
N CYS A 114 8.74 2.06 6.26
CA CYS A 114 8.47 0.90 7.11
C CYS A 114 9.77 0.26 7.59
N ASN A 115 9.70 -0.43 8.71
CA ASN A 115 10.71 -1.36 9.19
C ASN A 115 10.05 -2.64 9.76
N VAL A 116 10.86 -3.63 10.16
CA VAL A 116 10.38 -4.92 10.69
C VAL A 116 9.55 -4.78 11.98
N GLU A 117 9.75 -3.71 12.74
CA GLU A 117 9.00 -3.43 13.99
C GLU A 117 7.51 -3.26 13.77
N LEU A 118 7.08 -2.91 12.53
CA LEU A 118 5.67 -2.76 12.20
C LEU A 118 4.88 -4.06 12.38
N SER A 119 5.52 -5.22 12.23
CA SER A 119 4.91 -6.53 12.56
C SER A 119 4.61 -6.66 14.06
N GLY A 120 5.46 -6.11 14.92
CA GLY A 120 5.24 -6.04 16.36
C GLY A 120 4.08 -5.12 16.72
N ILE A 121 3.98 -3.97 16.04
CA ILE A 121 2.86 -3.04 16.21
C ILE A 121 1.52 -3.71 15.86
N GLU A 122 1.44 -4.50 14.78
CA GLU A 122 0.20 -5.21 14.44
C GLU A 122 -0.25 -6.12 15.59
N SER A 123 0.67 -6.84 16.23
CA SER A 123 0.36 -7.66 17.41
C SER A 123 -0.09 -6.82 18.61
N TYR A 124 0.54 -5.67 18.83
CA TYR A 124 0.20 -4.77 19.92
C TYR A 124 -1.18 -4.12 19.74
N LEU A 125 -1.58 -3.82 18.52
CA LEU A 125 -2.89 -3.24 18.21
C LEU A 125 -4.06 -4.08 18.74
N PHE A 126 -3.90 -5.41 18.89
CA PHE A 126 -4.98 -6.25 19.47
C PHE A 126 -5.36 -5.85 20.90
N THR A 127 -4.48 -5.18 21.64
CA THR A 127 -4.71 -4.73 23.02
C THR A 127 -5.17 -3.27 23.11
N VAL A 128 -5.18 -2.53 21.98
CA VAL A 128 -5.41 -1.08 21.94
C VAL A 128 -6.88 -0.78 21.67
N MET A 129 -7.42 0.21 22.39
CA MET A 129 -8.76 0.75 22.10
C MET A 129 -8.75 1.57 20.80
N SER A 130 -9.83 1.49 20.02
CA SER A 130 -9.96 2.17 18.72
C SER A 130 -8.80 1.85 17.75
N ARG A 131 -8.24 0.67 17.87
CA ARG A 131 -7.06 0.16 17.15
C ARG A 131 -7.14 0.27 15.62
N GLU A 132 -8.35 0.35 15.08
CA GLU A 132 -8.59 0.49 13.65
C GLU A 132 -8.37 1.94 13.15
N CYS A 133 -8.27 2.91 14.06
CA CYS A 133 -8.21 4.34 13.74
C CYS A 133 -6.81 4.97 13.89
N ILE A 134 -5.80 4.21 14.29
CA ILE A 134 -4.46 4.74 14.61
C ILE A 134 -3.83 5.43 13.39
N MET A 135 -3.86 4.78 12.23
CA MET A 135 -3.33 5.36 10.98
C MET A 135 -4.13 6.59 10.54
N ARG A 136 -5.46 6.60 10.72
CA ARG A 136 -6.29 7.76 10.41
C ARG A 136 -5.92 8.97 11.26
N THR A 137 -5.58 8.77 12.53
CA THR A 137 -5.13 9.86 13.42
C THR A 137 -3.86 10.52 12.86
N TYR A 138 -2.91 9.72 12.39
CA TYR A 138 -1.71 10.23 11.72
C TYR A 138 -2.04 10.96 10.42
N VAL A 139 -2.79 10.31 9.53
CA VAL A 139 -3.12 10.88 8.22
C VAL A 139 -3.82 12.22 8.37
N ASN A 140 -4.80 12.37 9.27
CA ASN A 140 -5.51 13.62 9.53
C ASN A 140 -4.58 14.77 9.98
N GLN A 141 -3.46 14.45 10.64
CA GLN A 141 -2.50 15.47 11.04
C GLN A 141 -1.69 15.98 9.83
N VAL A 142 -1.27 15.09 8.93
CA VAL A 142 -0.33 15.42 7.85
C VAL A 142 -1.01 15.79 6.53
N GLU A 143 -2.26 15.40 6.30
CA GLU A 143 -2.98 15.56 5.02
C GLU A 143 -3.04 17.01 4.52
N LYS A 144 -3.01 18.00 5.39
CA LYS A 144 -2.98 19.44 5.03
C LYS A 144 -1.76 19.83 4.20
N ASN A 145 -0.68 19.04 4.25
CA ASN A 145 0.59 19.31 3.58
C ASN A 145 0.67 18.68 2.18
N TYR A 146 -0.28 17.79 1.83
CA TYR A 146 -0.25 16.99 0.61
C TYR A 146 -1.50 17.13 -0.24
N ASP A 147 -1.36 16.89 -1.55
CA ASP A 147 -2.49 16.71 -2.47
C ASP A 147 -2.96 15.24 -2.48
N TYR A 148 -2.01 14.31 -2.31
CA TYR A 148 -2.25 12.86 -2.31
C TYR A 148 -1.43 12.17 -1.24
N ILE A 149 -2.05 11.20 -0.57
CA ILE A 149 -1.36 10.22 0.29
C ILE A 149 -1.68 8.83 -0.27
N LEU A 150 -0.64 8.04 -0.59
CA LEU A 150 -0.79 6.67 -1.09
C LEU A 150 -0.25 5.71 -0.04
N ILE A 151 -1.07 4.75 0.39
CA ILE A 151 -0.71 3.75 1.40
C ILE A 151 -0.49 2.40 0.71
N ASP A 152 0.76 1.93 0.70
CA ASP A 152 1.13 0.60 0.20
C ASP A 152 0.90 -0.45 1.28
N CYS A 153 -0.12 -1.27 1.12
CA CYS A 153 -0.56 -2.20 2.15
C CYS A 153 0.16 -3.56 2.07
N THR A 154 0.31 -4.22 3.22
CA THR A 154 0.80 -5.61 3.31
C THR A 154 -0.19 -6.58 2.66
N PRO A 155 0.26 -7.70 2.06
CA PRO A 155 -0.62 -8.70 1.43
C PRO A 155 -1.34 -9.56 2.49
N SER A 156 -2.14 -8.93 3.32
CA SER A 156 -2.93 -9.56 4.39
C SER A 156 -4.28 -8.87 4.54
N LEU A 157 -5.12 -9.35 5.43
CA LEU A 157 -6.34 -8.67 5.86
C LEU A 157 -6.33 -8.50 7.39
N GLY A 158 -5.16 -8.27 7.95
CA GLY A 158 -4.95 -7.98 9.36
C GLY A 158 -5.35 -6.55 9.75
N LEU A 159 -4.89 -6.11 10.91
CA LEU A 159 -5.22 -4.78 11.43
C LEU A 159 -4.53 -3.64 10.66
N LEU A 160 -3.38 -3.88 10.04
CA LEU A 160 -2.68 -2.85 9.25
C LEU A 160 -3.48 -2.44 8.01
N PRO A 161 -3.93 -3.37 7.11
CA PRO A 161 -4.82 -2.99 6.00
C PRO A 161 -6.14 -2.40 6.46
N ILE A 162 -6.73 -2.85 7.58
CA ILE A 162 -7.94 -2.25 8.13
C ILE A 162 -7.66 -0.79 8.51
N ASN A 163 -6.54 -0.49 9.17
CA ASN A 163 -6.12 0.88 9.49
C ASN A 163 -5.95 1.73 8.22
N ALA A 164 -5.37 1.18 7.15
CA ALA A 164 -5.25 1.85 5.87
C ALA A 164 -6.63 2.15 5.25
N PHE A 165 -7.58 1.21 5.29
CA PHE A 165 -8.94 1.41 4.79
C PHE A 165 -9.72 2.45 5.62
N VAL A 166 -9.50 2.48 6.93
CA VAL A 166 -10.13 3.47 7.81
C VAL A 166 -9.58 4.87 7.53
N ALA A 167 -8.31 5.00 7.18
CA ALA A 167 -7.66 6.26 6.85
C ALA A 167 -7.92 6.75 5.41
N ALA A 168 -8.28 5.85 4.49
CA ALA A 168 -8.37 6.16 3.07
C ALA A 168 -9.75 6.67 2.63
N ASP A 169 -9.76 7.52 1.59
CA ASP A 169 -10.97 7.87 0.84
C ASP A 169 -11.35 6.78 -0.16
N SER A 170 -10.31 6.10 -0.70
CA SER A 170 -10.54 5.09 -1.72
C SER A 170 -9.47 4.01 -1.75
N ILE A 171 -9.80 2.88 -2.40
CA ILE A 171 -8.92 1.73 -2.58
C ILE A 171 -8.69 1.51 -4.07
N ILE A 172 -7.43 1.32 -4.48
CA ILE A 172 -7.05 0.73 -5.77
C ILE A 172 -6.62 -0.71 -5.53
N VAL A 173 -7.12 -1.64 -6.34
CA VAL A 173 -6.84 -3.08 -6.21
C VAL A 173 -5.97 -3.57 -7.38
N PRO A 174 -4.63 -3.61 -7.22
CA PRO A 174 -3.76 -4.21 -8.24
C PRO A 174 -4.00 -5.72 -8.30
N SER A 175 -4.23 -6.25 -9.49
CA SER A 175 -4.53 -7.68 -9.68
C SER A 175 -3.85 -8.22 -10.94
N GLN A 176 -3.29 -9.42 -10.85
CA GLN A 176 -2.82 -10.13 -12.04
C GLN A 176 -3.99 -10.83 -12.74
N PRO A 177 -3.99 -10.95 -14.08
CA PRO A 177 -5.03 -11.67 -14.82
C PRO A 177 -4.86 -13.20 -14.64
N ARG A 178 -5.22 -13.69 -13.45
CA ARG A 178 -5.14 -15.12 -13.11
C ARG A 178 -6.43 -15.55 -12.39
N ILE A 179 -6.94 -16.73 -12.73
CA ILE A 179 -8.20 -17.29 -12.21
C ILE A 179 -8.26 -17.35 -10.68
N LEU A 180 -7.12 -17.59 -10.01
CA LEU A 180 -7.04 -17.62 -8.54
C LEU A 180 -7.17 -16.24 -7.85
N SER A 181 -7.24 -15.15 -8.61
CA SER A 181 -7.35 -13.80 -8.05
C SER A 181 -8.76 -13.49 -7.51
N THR A 182 -9.79 -14.23 -7.91
CA THR A 182 -11.18 -13.99 -7.51
C THR A 182 -11.43 -14.21 -6.02
N LYS A 183 -10.89 -15.29 -5.43
CA LYS A 183 -11.07 -15.58 -3.99
C LYS A 183 -10.45 -14.49 -3.09
N GLY A 184 -9.27 -13.99 -3.45
CA GLY A 184 -8.62 -12.90 -2.72
C GLY A 184 -9.41 -11.60 -2.83
N LEU A 185 -9.97 -11.32 -4.02
CA LEU A 185 -10.82 -10.16 -4.22
C LEU A 185 -12.12 -10.24 -3.40
N ASP A 186 -12.79 -11.39 -3.37
CA ASP A 186 -14.01 -11.57 -2.57
C ASP A 186 -13.76 -11.29 -1.08
N LEU A 187 -12.62 -11.74 -0.55
CA LEU A 187 -12.27 -11.53 0.85
C LEU A 187 -11.95 -10.06 1.13
N LEU A 188 -11.21 -9.39 0.23
CA LEU A 188 -10.97 -7.94 0.30
C LEU A 188 -12.30 -7.17 0.29
N LEU A 189 -13.26 -7.54 -0.58
CA LEU A 189 -14.57 -6.91 -0.67
C LEU A 189 -15.40 -7.09 0.61
N ARG A 190 -15.27 -8.22 1.30
CA ARG A 190 -15.89 -8.43 2.62
C ARG A 190 -15.30 -7.47 3.65
N THR A 191 -13.96 -7.39 3.75
CA THR A 191 -13.28 -6.45 4.68
C THR A 191 -13.64 -5.00 4.36
N TYR A 192 -13.59 -4.61 3.08
CA TYR A 192 -14.06 -3.30 2.62
C TYR A 192 -15.50 -3.01 3.09
N SER A 193 -16.42 -3.96 2.90
CA SER A 193 -17.82 -3.79 3.28
C SER A 193 -18.00 -3.66 4.80
N GLN A 194 -17.17 -4.36 5.59
CA GLN A 194 -17.20 -4.25 7.07
C GLN A 194 -16.71 -2.87 7.51
N VAL A 195 -15.56 -2.41 6.97
CA VAL A 195 -15.00 -1.07 7.29
C VAL A 195 -15.97 0.03 6.86
N LYS A 196 -16.52 -0.07 5.64
CA LYS A 196 -17.47 0.91 5.12
C LYS A 196 -18.73 1.04 5.98
N ARG A 197 -19.28 -0.07 6.47
CA ARG A 197 -20.48 -0.04 7.32
C ARG A 197 -20.21 0.40 8.75
N GLY A 198 -19.03 0.06 9.28
CA GLY A 198 -18.75 0.23 10.71
C GLY A 198 -18.01 1.49 11.08
N ILE A 199 -17.04 1.93 10.25
CA ILE A 199 -16.07 2.95 10.67
C ILE A 199 -15.86 4.05 9.62
N ASN A 200 -15.81 3.71 8.32
CA ASN A 200 -15.55 4.67 7.24
C ASN A 200 -16.62 4.56 6.14
N PRO A 201 -17.79 5.20 6.32
CA PRO A 201 -18.92 5.09 5.38
C PRO A 201 -18.64 5.70 4.00
N ASP A 202 -17.69 6.62 3.90
CA ASP A 202 -17.33 7.30 2.66
C ASP A 202 -16.31 6.53 1.82
N LEU A 203 -15.72 5.46 2.36
CA LEU A 203 -14.75 4.63 1.65
C LEU A 203 -15.30 4.10 0.33
N LYS A 204 -14.53 4.22 -0.74
CA LYS A 204 -14.88 3.76 -2.10
C LYS A 204 -13.82 2.82 -2.63
N ILE A 205 -14.17 2.05 -3.67
CA ILE A 205 -13.20 1.34 -4.49
C ILE A 205 -13.09 2.11 -5.81
N ASP A 206 -11.92 2.73 -6.07
CA ASP A 206 -11.66 3.45 -7.32
C ASP A 206 -11.63 2.48 -8.50
N GLY A 207 -11.11 1.27 -8.31
CA GLY A 207 -11.15 0.22 -9.32
C GLY A 207 -10.12 -0.87 -9.15
N ILE A 208 -10.22 -1.86 -10.04
CA ILE A 208 -9.24 -2.96 -10.20
C ILE A 208 -8.26 -2.54 -11.30
N LEU A 209 -6.97 -2.53 -10.97
CA LEU A 209 -5.87 -2.26 -11.91
C LEU A 209 -5.17 -3.58 -12.27
N PHE A 210 -5.24 -3.98 -13.54
CA PHE A 210 -4.50 -5.16 -13.96
C PHE A 210 -3.00 -4.87 -14.08
N THR A 211 -2.20 -5.75 -13.50
CA THR A 211 -0.75 -5.66 -13.46
C THR A 211 -0.12 -6.90 -14.10
N MET A 212 1.12 -6.75 -14.62
CA MET A 212 1.88 -7.86 -15.22
C MET A 212 1.11 -8.57 -16.35
N VAL A 213 0.37 -7.81 -17.13
CA VAL A 213 -0.42 -8.31 -18.26
C VAL A 213 0.50 -8.62 -19.45
N ASP A 214 0.40 -9.83 -20.02
CA ASP A 214 0.90 -10.10 -21.36
C ASP A 214 -0.26 -10.01 -22.37
N ALA A 215 -0.42 -8.85 -22.98
CA ALA A 215 -1.50 -8.56 -23.91
C ALA A 215 -1.49 -9.47 -25.18
N ARG A 216 -0.41 -10.25 -25.41
CA ARG A 216 -0.30 -11.20 -26.52
C ARG A 216 -0.96 -12.52 -26.20
N THR A 217 -1.15 -12.85 -24.92
CA THR A 217 -1.74 -14.13 -24.53
C THR A 217 -3.28 -14.06 -24.57
N VAL A 218 -3.89 -15.09 -25.13
CA VAL A 218 -5.35 -15.25 -25.15
C VAL A 218 -5.89 -15.42 -23.73
N ASN A 219 -5.12 -16.12 -22.88
CA ASN A 219 -5.51 -16.38 -21.49
C ASN A 219 -5.69 -15.09 -20.68
N ASP A 220 -4.73 -14.14 -20.74
CA ASP A 220 -4.82 -12.89 -19.97
C ASP A 220 -6.01 -12.05 -20.44
N ARG A 221 -6.26 -11.99 -21.77
CA ARG A 221 -7.41 -11.27 -22.32
C ARG A 221 -8.73 -11.87 -21.83
N SER A 222 -8.88 -13.19 -21.92
CA SER A 222 -10.08 -13.89 -21.48
C SER A 222 -10.36 -13.69 -19.99
N VAL A 223 -9.32 -13.75 -19.15
CA VAL A 223 -9.48 -13.51 -17.70
C VAL A 223 -9.88 -12.05 -17.41
N ILE A 224 -9.27 -11.08 -18.09
CA ILE A 224 -9.62 -9.66 -17.94
C ILE A 224 -11.09 -9.44 -18.33
N GLU A 225 -11.52 -10.02 -19.44
CA GLU A 225 -12.90 -9.91 -19.93
C GLU A 225 -13.90 -10.54 -18.98
N SER A 226 -13.62 -11.75 -18.49
CA SER A 226 -14.43 -12.41 -17.47
C SER A 226 -14.52 -11.62 -16.15
N MET A 227 -13.43 -10.99 -15.72
CA MET A 227 -13.45 -10.14 -14.53
C MET A 227 -14.24 -8.85 -14.76
N ARG A 228 -14.18 -8.25 -15.95
CA ARG A 228 -15.02 -7.11 -16.32
C ARG A 228 -16.50 -7.48 -16.30
N GLU A 229 -16.87 -8.63 -16.85
CA GLU A 229 -18.26 -9.13 -16.83
C GLU A 229 -18.74 -9.39 -15.40
N THR A 230 -17.89 -10.03 -14.57
CA THR A 230 -18.27 -10.43 -13.20
C THR A 230 -18.35 -9.24 -12.24
N PHE A 231 -17.41 -8.33 -12.29
CA PHE A 231 -17.25 -7.24 -11.32
C PHE A 231 -17.58 -5.86 -11.89
N GLY A 232 -17.49 -5.66 -13.19
CA GLY A 232 -17.58 -4.35 -13.85
C GLY A 232 -18.88 -3.58 -13.61
N MET A 233 -19.97 -4.27 -13.28
CA MET A 233 -21.23 -3.61 -12.88
C MET A 233 -21.18 -3.03 -11.44
N LYS A 234 -20.27 -3.48 -10.61
CA LYS A 234 -20.17 -3.09 -9.19
C LYS A 234 -18.89 -2.33 -8.85
N ILE A 235 -17.81 -2.63 -9.56
CA ILE A 235 -16.48 -2.08 -9.33
C ILE A 235 -15.88 -1.70 -10.68
N ASN A 236 -15.36 -0.48 -10.79
CA ASN A 236 -14.64 -0.05 -11.98
C ASN A 236 -13.44 -0.97 -12.25
N VAL A 237 -13.20 -1.31 -13.53
CA VAL A 237 -11.99 -1.99 -13.98
C VAL A 237 -11.26 -1.05 -14.90
N PHE A 238 -10.08 -0.59 -14.49
CA PHE A 238 -9.32 0.38 -15.29
C PHE A 238 -8.97 -0.20 -16.66
N ASP A 239 -9.07 0.65 -17.70
CA ASP A 239 -8.69 0.29 -19.06
C ASP A 239 -7.17 0.20 -19.21
N THR A 240 -6.44 1.01 -18.43
CA THR A 240 -4.98 0.98 -18.34
C THR A 240 -4.52 -0.24 -17.53
N PHE A 241 -3.44 -0.86 -17.97
CA PHE A 241 -2.80 -1.96 -17.25
C PHE A 241 -1.27 -1.84 -17.29
N SER A 242 -0.60 -2.40 -16.28
CA SER A 242 0.86 -2.54 -16.28
C SER A 242 1.27 -3.79 -17.06
N LYS A 243 2.22 -3.65 -17.98
CA LYS A 243 2.80 -4.78 -18.72
C LYS A 243 3.82 -5.53 -17.85
N ARG A 244 4.05 -6.77 -18.22
CA ARG A 244 5.08 -7.63 -17.61
C ARG A 244 6.49 -7.21 -18.01
#